data_fc883e2a57150e0e55649d331eab8342
#
_entry.id   fc883e2a57150e0e55649d331eab8342
#
_cell.length_a   1.000
_cell.length_b   1.000
_cell.length_c   1.000
_cell.angle_alpha   90.00
_cell.angle_beta   90.00
_cell.angle_gamma   90.00
#
_symmetry.space_group_name_H-M   'P 1'
#
loop_
_entity.id
_entity.type
_entity.pdbx_description
1 polymer ?
#
loop_
_entity_poly.entity_id
_entity_poly.type
_entity_poly.pdbx_seq_one_letter_code
_entity_poly.pdbx_strand_id
1 'polypeptide(L)'
;MAGPAAQLSMSMLRNIVKSYTKPGQVVSDLLQAGPREDRALAFLAAGCVLAFLAQWPGLARQAHLEEKALDMLLGGALFGWFFLAPLMFYILALLVKWGWGVFGPSLSAYSVRVVLFWAFLAAAPLMLLHGLISGFLGQTWIKEAVGFVWFAVFIWFLAAGLRAARPLAT
;
A
#
# COMPACT_ATOMS: atom_id res chain seq x y z
N MET A 1 5.52 -11.76 28.21
CA MET A 1 4.20 -11.50 27.58
C MET A 1 4.34 -10.35 26.62
N ALA A 2 4.13 -10.56 25.33
CA ALA A 2 4.16 -9.48 24.34
C ALA A 2 2.96 -8.55 24.56
N GLY A 3 3.20 -7.24 24.64
CA GLY A 3 2.14 -6.25 24.82
C GLY A 3 1.15 -6.22 23.64
N PRO A 4 -0.04 -5.62 23.79
CA PRO A 4 -1.09 -5.63 22.76
C PRO A 4 -0.62 -5.02 21.44
N ALA A 5 0.26 -4.03 21.44
CA ALA A 5 0.86 -3.45 20.24
C ALA A 5 1.77 -4.44 19.48
N ALA A 6 2.55 -5.26 20.19
CA ALA A 6 3.38 -6.28 19.57
C ALA A 6 2.55 -7.42 18.95
N GLN A 7 1.42 -7.79 19.56
CA GLN A 7 0.51 -8.78 19.00
C GLN A 7 -0.17 -8.26 17.72
N LEU A 8 -0.55 -6.99 17.67
CA LEU A 8 -1.13 -6.36 16.49
C LEU A 8 -0.11 -6.30 15.33
N SER A 9 1.13 -5.93 15.60
CA SER A 9 2.18 -5.88 14.56
C SER A 9 2.51 -7.27 14.01
N MET A 10 2.60 -8.29 14.87
CA MET A 10 2.82 -9.69 14.43
C MET A 10 1.66 -10.22 13.59
N SER A 11 0.42 -9.88 13.92
CA SER A 11 -0.75 -10.28 13.13
C SER A 11 -0.77 -9.59 11.77
N MET A 12 -0.39 -8.30 11.69
CA MET A 12 -0.27 -7.57 10.42
C MET A 12 0.82 -8.16 9.52
N LEU A 13 2.01 -8.42 10.04
CA LEU A 13 3.10 -9.03 9.28
C LEU A 13 2.72 -10.40 8.73
N ARG A 14 2.09 -11.25 9.56
CA ARG A 14 1.59 -12.55 9.12
C ARG A 14 0.54 -12.42 8.01
N ASN A 15 -0.34 -11.44 8.10
CA ASN A 15 -1.34 -11.19 7.07
C ASN A 15 -0.72 -10.66 5.78
N ILE A 16 0.33 -9.83 5.85
CA ILE A 16 1.10 -9.40 4.66
C ILE A 16 1.70 -10.62 3.96
N VAL A 17 2.40 -11.50 4.69
CA VAL A 17 2.97 -12.72 4.11
C VAL A 17 1.88 -13.64 3.54
N LYS A 18 0.76 -13.83 4.27
CA LYS A 18 -0.39 -14.63 3.81
C LYS A 18 -1.01 -14.04 2.54
N SER A 19 -0.96 -12.73 2.33
CA SER A 19 -1.49 -12.07 1.13
C SER A 19 -0.77 -12.52 -0.15
N TYR A 20 0.51 -12.88 -0.08
CA TYR A 20 1.26 -13.41 -1.25
C TYR A 20 0.82 -14.81 -1.70
N THR A 21 0.10 -15.54 -0.85
CA THR A 21 -0.42 -16.88 -1.21
C THR A 21 -1.93 -16.91 -1.35
N LYS A 22 -2.64 -16.17 -0.49
CA LYS A 22 -4.11 -16.20 -0.39
C LYS A 22 -4.68 -14.78 -0.15
N PRO A 23 -4.49 -13.83 -1.08
CA PRO A 23 -4.88 -12.42 -0.87
C PRO A 23 -6.37 -12.24 -0.61
N GLY A 24 -7.22 -12.98 -1.32
CA GLY A 24 -8.67 -12.90 -1.14
C GLY A 24 -9.15 -13.34 0.25
N GLN A 25 -8.52 -14.36 0.84
CA GLN A 25 -8.88 -14.81 2.19
C GLN A 25 -8.56 -13.75 3.23
N VAL A 26 -7.38 -13.12 3.15
CA VAL A 26 -7.00 -12.06 4.09
C VAL A 26 -7.99 -10.91 4.04
N VAL A 27 -8.38 -10.48 2.83
CA VAL A 27 -9.36 -9.41 2.66
C VAL A 27 -10.74 -9.83 3.20
N SER A 28 -11.19 -11.06 2.94
CA SER A 28 -12.45 -11.57 3.49
C SER A 28 -12.44 -11.54 5.02
N ASP A 29 -11.38 -12.04 5.66
CA ASP A 29 -11.21 -12.01 7.12
C ASP A 29 -11.25 -10.57 7.66
N LEU A 30 -10.62 -9.61 6.96
CA LEU A 30 -10.62 -8.20 7.35
C LEU A 30 -12.02 -7.57 7.24
N LEU A 31 -12.80 -7.91 6.22
CA LEU A 31 -14.14 -7.37 6.02
C LEU A 31 -15.15 -7.97 6.99
N GLN A 32 -15.05 -9.29 7.30
CA GLN A 32 -15.91 -9.97 8.26
C GLN A 32 -15.75 -9.45 9.70
N ALA A 33 -14.62 -8.87 10.04
CA ALA A 33 -14.40 -8.24 11.35
C ALA A 33 -15.21 -6.92 11.54
N GLY A 34 -16.10 -6.58 10.60
CA GLY A 34 -17.00 -5.44 10.64
C GLY A 34 -16.41 -4.14 10.12
N PRO A 35 -17.27 -3.15 9.82
CA PRO A 35 -16.85 -1.86 9.29
C PRO A 35 -16.15 -1.03 10.38
N ARG A 36 -14.86 -0.74 10.14
CA ARG A 36 -13.99 0.07 11.01
C ARG A 36 -13.12 0.97 10.15
N GLU A 37 -13.54 2.21 9.98
CA GLU A 37 -12.84 3.22 9.16
C GLU A 37 -11.46 3.56 9.75
N ASP A 38 -11.32 3.54 11.08
CA ASP A 38 -10.05 3.70 11.77
C ASP A 38 -9.00 2.68 11.30
N ARG A 39 -9.42 1.44 11.09
CA ARG A 39 -8.55 0.37 10.60
C ARG A 39 -8.14 0.57 9.14
N ALA A 40 -9.09 0.99 8.28
CA ALA A 40 -8.77 1.30 6.89
C ALA A 40 -7.75 2.44 6.79
N LEU A 41 -7.96 3.51 7.56
CA LEU A 41 -7.03 4.64 7.63
C LEU A 41 -5.66 4.21 8.18
N ALA A 42 -5.62 3.32 9.18
CA ALA A 42 -4.37 2.80 9.72
C ALA A 42 -3.56 2.01 8.66
N PHE A 43 -4.22 1.24 7.79
CA PHE A 43 -3.54 0.55 6.68
C PHE A 43 -2.95 1.55 5.69
N LEU A 44 -3.70 2.59 5.33
CA LEU A 44 -3.20 3.64 4.43
C LEU A 44 -2.03 4.38 5.07
N ALA A 45 -2.15 4.80 6.33
CA ALA A 45 -1.09 5.50 7.04
C ALA A 45 0.20 4.66 7.13
N ALA A 46 0.08 3.38 7.51
CA ALA A 46 1.22 2.46 7.54
C ALA A 46 1.87 2.29 6.16
N GLY A 47 1.06 2.18 5.10
CA GLY A 47 1.54 2.13 3.73
C GLY A 47 2.29 3.40 3.32
N CYS A 48 1.77 4.58 3.66
CA CYS A 48 2.43 5.87 3.38
C CYS A 48 3.75 6.02 4.14
N VAL A 49 3.81 5.58 5.42
CA VAL A 49 5.07 5.55 6.18
C VAL A 49 6.10 4.66 5.50
N LEU A 50 5.73 3.44 5.12
CA LEU A 50 6.64 2.52 4.44
C LEU A 50 7.08 3.04 3.07
N ALA A 51 6.18 3.70 2.33
CA ALA A 51 6.48 4.32 1.05
C ALA A 51 7.47 5.49 1.20
N PHE A 52 7.30 6.32 2.22
CA PHE A 52 8.24 7.37 2.56
C PHE A 52 9.62 6.80 2.90
N LEU A 53 9.67 5.77 3.78
CA LEU A 53 10.92 5.11 4.13
C LEU A 53 11.59 4.45 2.91
N ALA A 54 10.81 3.88 2.01
CA ALA A 54 11.32 3.31 0.76
C ALA A 54 12.02 4.33 -0.14
N GLN A 55 11.57 5.58 -0.16
CA GLN A 55 12.19 6.62 -0.97
C GLN A 55 13.50 7.17 -0.39
N TRP A 56 13.73 7.02 0.90
CA TRP A 56 14.85 7.63 1.59
C TRP A 56 16.23 7.33 0.96
N PRO A 57 16.59 6.05 0.67
CA PRO A 57 17.90 5.76 0.07
C PRO A 57 18.09 6.43 -1.29
N GLY A 58 17.03 6.49 -2.10
CA GLY A 58 17.07 7.17 -3.40
C GLY A 58 17.23 8.69 -3.29
N LEU A 59 16.52 9.31 -2.33
CA LEU A 59 16.64 10.75 -2.06
C LEU A 59 18.01 11.12 -1.49
N ALA A 60 18.57 10.29 -0.60
CA ALA A 60 19.92 10.50 -0.09
C ALA A 60 20.97 10.45 -1.21
N ARG A 61 20.84 9.47 -2.12
CA ARG A 61 21.68 9.41 -3.32
C ARG A 61 21.53 10.65 -4.21
N GLN A 62 20.30 11.08 -4.45
CA GLN A 62 20.00 12.26 -5.26
C GLN A 62 20.59 13.52 -4.64
N ALA A 63 20.45 13.71 -3.33
CA ALA A 63 21.03 14.84 -2.61
C ALA A 63 22.54 14.93 -2.80
N HIS A 64 23.23 13.78 -2.72
CA HIS A 64 24.67 13.71 -2.90
C HIS A 64 25.12 13.98 -4.33
N LEU A 65 24.41 13.43 -5.34
CA LEU A 65 24.81 13.59 -6.76
C LEU A 65 24.46 14.96 -7.35
N GLU A 66 23.38 15.57 -6.88
CA GLU A 66 22.88 16.86 -7.40
C GLU A 66 23.26 18.04 -6.49
N GLU A 67 24.06 17.80 -5.45
CA GLU A 67 24.45 18.82 -4.42
C GLU A 67 23.26 19.57 -3.83
N LYS A 68 22.11 18.86 -3.71
CA LYS A 68 20.88 19.41 -3.11
C LYS A 68 20.80 19.12 -1.62
N ALA A 69 20.16 20.03 -0.89
CA ALA A 69 19.89 19.83 0.52
C ALA A 69 18.94 18.65 0.73
N LEU A 70 19.36 17.62 1.49
CA LEU A 70 18.61 16.40 1.74
C LEU A 70 17.30 16.68 2.49
N ASP A 71 17.30 17.61 3.43
CA ASP A 71 16.12 18.05 4.20
C ASP A 71 15.01 18.60 3.31
N MET A 72 15.36 19.36 2.29
CA MET A 72 14.40 19.87 1.29
C MET A 72 13.75 18.72 0.50
N LEU A 73 14.53 17.71 0.07
CA LEU A 73 14.01 16.56 -0.67
C LEU A 73 13.14 15.68 0.23
N LEU A 74 13.57 15.44 1.48
CA LEU A 74 12.79 14.69 2.46
C LEU A 74 11.51 15.42 2.85
N GLY A 75 11.55 16.74 3.02
CA GLY A 75 10.37 17.56 3.32
C GLY A 75 9.32 17.48 2.22
N GLY A 76 9.73 17.55 0.95
CA GLY A 76 8.85 17.38 -0.20
C GLY A 76 8.23 15.97 -0.26
N ALA A 77 9.04 14.93 -0.05
CA ALA A 77 8.56 13.54 -0.01
C ALA A 77 7.60 13.31 1.16
N LEU A 78 7.90 13.84 2.34
CA LEU A 78 7.04 13.76 3.52
C LEU A 78 5.69 14.41 3.26
N PHE A 79 5.68 15.63 2.72
CA PHE A 79 4.45 16.30 2.33
C PHE A 79 3.64 15.48 1.31
N GLY A 80 4.30 14.94 0.29
CA GLY A 80 3.67 14.08 -0.72
C GLY A 80 3.00 12.85 -0.11
N TRP A 81 3.72 12.10 0.73
CA TRP A 81 3.20 10.85 1.29
C TRP A 81 2.19 11.02 2.44
N PHE A 82 2.26 12.08 3.23
CA PHE A 82 1.37 12.26 4.38
C PHE A 82 0.16 13.14 4.09
N PHE A 83 0.22 13.99 3.06
CA PHE A 83 -0.91 14.86 2.70
C PHE A 83 -1.48 14.52 1.32
N LEU A 84 -0.63 14.45 0.29
CA LEU A 84 -1.13 14.28 -1.08
C LEU A 84 -1.53 12.82 -1.35
N ALA A 85 -0.72 11.84 -0.94
CA ALA A 85 -1.01 10.43 -1.20
C ALA A 85 -2.32 9.96 -0.55
N PRO A 86 -2.64 10.22 0.73
CA PRO A 86 -3.93 9.86 1.29
C PRO A 86 -5.11 10.41 0.48
N LEU A 87 -5.05 11.70 0.11
CA LEU A 87 -6.09 12.32 -0.72
C LEU A 87 -6.25 11.59 -2.07
N MET A 88 -5.13 11.29 -2.73
CA MET A 88 -5.12 10.55 -3.99
C MET A 88 -5.69 9.13 -3.84
N PHE A 89 -5.37 8.43 -2.74
CA PHE A 89 -5.90 7.10 -2.47
C PHE A 89 -7.42 7.11 -2.20
N TYR A 90 -7.95 8.15 -1.57
CA TYR A 90 -9.40 8.30 -1.42
C TYR A 90 -10.10 8.57 -2.76
N ILE A 91 -9.52 9.42 -3.61
CA ILE A 91 -10.01 9.64 -4.98
C ILE A 91 -9.94 8.33 -5.78
N LEU A 92 -8.83 7.62 -5.70
CA LEU A 92 -8.66 6.32 -6.37
C LEU A 92 -9.69 5.30 -5.88
N ALA A 93 -10.01 5.27 -4.60
CA ALA A 93 -11.05 4.39 -4.06
C ALA A 93 -12.44 4.70 -4.67
N LEU A 94 -12.76 5.98 -4.88
CA LEU A 94 -14.00 6.37 -5.57
C LEU A 94 -14.00 5.93 -7.04
N LEU A 95 -12.88 6.12 -7.74
CA LEU A 95 -12.74 5.67 -9.15
C LEU A 95 -12.84 4.15 -9.28
N VAL A 96 -12.19 3.40 -8.38
CA VAL A 96 -12.27 1.94 -8.34
C VAL A 96 -13.70 1.48 -8.05
N LYS A 97 -14.38 2.12 -7.10
CA LYS A 97 -15.79 1.82 -6.80
C LYS A 97 -16.68 2.05 -8.02
N TRP A 98 -16.53 3.19 -8.68
CA TRP A 98 -17.31 3.54 -9.87
C TRP A 98 -17.02 2.59 -11.02
N GLY A 99 -15.76 2.37 -11.37
CA GLY A 99 -15.37 1.46 -12.44
C GLY A 99 -15.80 0.00 -12.19
N TRP A 100 -15.68 -0.46 -10.94
CA TRP A 100 -16.15 -1.80 -10.58
C TRP A 100 -17.66 -1.96 -10.69
N GLY A 101 -18.43 -0.92 -10.33
CA GLY A 101 -19.89 -0.90 -10.43
C GLY A 101 -20.41 -1.02 -11.86
N VAL A 102 -19.61 -0.69 -12.87
CA VAL A 102 -19.95 -0.88 -14.30
C VAL A 102 -19.86 -2.35 -14.71
N PHE A 103 -18.91 -3.11 -14.13
CA PHE A 103 -18.60 -4.49 -14.55
C PHE A 103 -19.06 -5.58 -13.56
N GLY A 104 -19.60 -5.19 -12.40
CA GLY A 104 -19.96 -6.14 -11.35
C GLY A 104 -20.95 -5.60 -10.31
N PRO A 105 -21.29 -6.41 -9.29
CA PRO A 105 -22.16 -5.97 -8.21
C PRO A 105 -21.56 -4.79 -7.47
N SER A 106 -22.42 -3.86 -7.04
CA SER A 106 -22.00 -2.67 -6.28
C SER A 106 -21.35 -3.07 -4.95
N LEU A 107 -20.12 -2.63 -4.73
CA LEU A 107 -19.42 -2.80 -3.47
C LEU A 107 -19.66 -1.59 -2.56
N SER A 108 -19.63 -1.81 -1.25
CA SER A 108 -19.67 -0.70 -0.29
C SER A 108 -18.41 0.17 -0.43
N ALA A 109 -18.54 1.48 -0.18
CA ALA A 109 -17.39 2.38 -0.21
C ALA A 109 -16.30 1.97 0.80
N TYR A 110 -16.73 1.44 1.95
CA TYR A 110 -15.83 0.91 2.97
C TYR A 110 -15.03 -0.30 2.45
N SER A 111 -15.70 -1.28 1.83
CA SER A 111 -15.03 -2.48 1.31
C SER A 111 -13.96 -2.12 0.28
N VAL A 112 -14.25 -1.20 -0.63
CA VAL A 112 -13.27 -0.75 -1.64
C VAL A 112 -12.06 -0.08 -0.99
N ARG A 113 -12.27 0.80 0.01
CA ARG A 113 -11.16 1.43 0.75
C ARG A 113 -10.29 0.42 1.47
N VAL A 114 -10.90 -0.50 2.22
CA VAL A 114 -10.12 -1.56 2.91
C VAL A 114 -9.30 -2.39 1.93
N VAL A 115 -9.91 -2.83 0.83
CA VAL A 115 -9.22 -3.61 -0.20
C VAL A 115 -8.04 -2.84 -0.80
N LEU A 116 -8.27 -1.60 -1.21
CA LEU A 116 -7.26 -0.75 -1.84
C LEU A 116 -6.10 -0.44 -0.89
N PHE A 117 -6.41 -0.02 0.33
CA PHE A 117 -5.40 0.38 1.33
C PHE A 117 -4.61 -0.83 1.83
N TRP A 118 -5.29 -1.97 1.99
CA TRP A 118 -4.62 -3.23 2.31
C TRP A 118 -3.70 -3.70 1.17
N ALA A 119 -4.16 -3.65 -0.10
CA ALA A 119 -3.34 -4.03 -1.25
C ALA A 119 -2.06 -3.18 -1.34
N PHE A 120 -2.18 -1.86 -1.08
CA PHE A 120 -1.04 -0.97 -1.03
C PHE A 120 -0.05 -1.33 0.09
N LEU A 121 -0.55 -1.54 1.31
CA LEU A 121 0.27 -1.94 2.46
C LEU A 121 0.92 -3.32 2.24
N ALA A 122 0.17 -4.30 1.72
CA ALA A 122 0.69 -5.64 1.47
C ALA A 122 1.77 -5.68 0.37
N ALA A 123 1.73 -4.74 -0.58
CA ALA A 123 2.76 -4.61 -1.61
C ALA A 123 4.01 -3.81 -1.13
N ALA A 124 3.99 -3.21 0.06
CA ALA A 124 5.07 -2.37 0.58
C ALA A 124 6.45 -3.06 0.65
N PRO A 125 6.60 -4.38 0.93
CA PRO A 125 7.91 -5.04 0.89
C PRO A 125 8.63 -4.89 -0.45
N LEU A 126 7.90 -4.98 -1.57
CA LEU A 126 8.49 -4.76 -2.90
C LEU A 126 8.83 -3.29 -3.15
N MET A 127 8.07 -2.37 -2.57
CA MET A 127 8.36 -0.94 -2.63
C MET A 127 9.65 -0.60 -1.85
N LEU A 128 9.86 -1.22 -0.68
CA LEU A 128 11.10 -1.08 0.08
C LEU A 128 12.30 -1.62 -0.71
N LEU A 129 12.15 -2.78 -1.36
CA LEU A 129 13.18 -3.32 -2.24
C LEU A 129 13.49 -2.38 -3.41
N HIS A 130 12.47 -1.82 -4.06
CA HIS A 130 12.64 -0.82 -5.12
C HIS A 130 13.41 0.41 -4.63
N GLY A 131 13.13 0.88 -3.42
CA GLY A 131 13.81 2.02 -2.80
C GLY A 131 15.29 1.73 -2.51
N LEU A 132 15.60 0.53 -1.99
CA LEU A 132 16.98 0.10 -1.76
C LEU A 132 17.77 0.05 -3.08
N ILE A 133 17.20 -0.53 -4.13
CA ILE A 133 17.82 -0.58 -5.45
C ILE A 133 18.05 0.84 -5.97
N SER A 134 17.11 1.76 -5.79
CA SER A 134 17.26 3.16 -6.17
C SER A 134 18.42 3.85 -5.46
N GLY A 135 18.61 3.56 -4.17
CA GLY A 135 19.71 4.12 -3.38
C GLY A 135 21.09 3.55 -3.76
N PHE A 136 21.20 2.23 -3.88
CA PHE A 136 22.50 1.56 -4.09
C PHE A 136 22.93 1.52 -5.55
N LEU A 137 22.02 1.15 -6.45
CA LEU A 137 22.32 0.98 -7.88
C LEU A 137 21.95 2.20 -8.73
N GLY A 138 21.07 3.07 -8.22
CA GLY A 138 20.58 4.23 -8.95
C GLY A 138 19.61 3.88 -10.07
N GLN A 139 19.70 4.60 -11.21
CA GLN A 139 18.84 4.37 -12.37
C GLN A 139 19.36 3.16 -13.16
N THR A 140 18.70 2.02 -13.00
CA THR A 140 19.05 0.76 -13.66
C THR A 140 17.77 0.05 -14.13
N TRP A 141 17.89 -0.80 -15.16
CA TRP A 141 16.78 -1.63 -15.61
C TRP A 141 16.20 -2.53 -14.49
N ILE A 142 17.03 -2.91 -13.50
CA ILE A 142 16.61 -3.71 -12.33
C ILE A 142 15.60 -2.92 -11.49
N LYS A 143 15.85 -1.62 -11.27
CA LYS A 143 14.92 -0.74 -10.56
C LYS A 143 13.57 -0.69 -11.26
N GLU A 144 13.56 -0.50 -12.57
CA GLU A 144 12.34 -0.45 -13.38
C GLU A 144 11.60 -1.79 -13.33
N ALA A 145 12.30 -2.91 -13.47
CA ALA A 145 11.73 -4.25 -13.38
C ALA A 145 11.05 -4.49 -12.01
N VAL A 146 11.70 -4.13 -10.91
CA VAL A 146 11.11 -4.25 -9.57
C VAL A 146 9.89 -3.32 -9.41
N GLY A 147 9.92 -2.13 -9.99
CA GLY A 147 8.76 -1.22 -10.04
C GLY A 147 7.56 -1.84 -10.76
N PHE A 148 7.78 -2.48 -11.91
CA PHE A 148 6.73 -3.22 -12.63
C PHE A 148 6.21 -4.42 -11.83
N VAL A 149 7.08 -5.18 -11.18
CA VAL A 149 6.67 -6.30 -10.32
C VAL A 149 5.82 -5.80 -9.14
N TRP A 150 6.25 -4.72 -8.49
CA TRP A 150 5.46 -4.09 -7.43
C TRP A 150 4.06 -3.70 -7.93
N PHE A 151 3.97 -3.03 -9.07
CA PHE A 151 2.71 -2.59 -9.63
C PHE A 151 1.80 -3.79 -10.00
N ALA A 152 2.37 -4.82 -10.61
CA ALA A 152 1.63 -6.04 -10.95
C ALA A 152 1.08 -6.75 -9.71
N VAL A 153 1.88 -6.85 -8.64
CA VAL A 153 1.46 -7.44 -7.35
C VAL A 153 0.38 -6.58 -6.68
N PHE A 154 0.52 -5.26 -6.71
CA PHE A 154 -0.50 -4.35 -6.20
C PHE A 154 -1.84 -4.55 -6.91
N ILE A 155 -1.86 -4.57 -8.25
CA ILE A 155 -3.06 -4.81 -9.05
C ILE A 155 -3.64 -6.21 -8.79
N TRP A 156 -2.79 -7.21 -8.65
CA TRP A 156 -3.23 -8.57 -8.31
C TRP A 156 -3.92 -8.63 -6.94
N PHE A 157 -3.34 -8.02 -5.92
CA PHE A 157 -3.95 -7.94 -4.58
C PHE A 157 -5.28 -7.17 -4.62
N LEU A 158 -5.32 -6.05 -5.34
CA LEU A 158 -6.52 -5.26 -5.52
C LEU A 158 -7.63 -6.10 -6.20
N ALA A 159 -7.32 -6.74 -7.33
CA ALA A 159 -8.30 -7.55 -8.06
C ALA A 159 -8.79 -8.76 -7.25
N ALA A 160 -7.89 -9.47 -6.56
CA ALA A 160 -8.25 -10.60 -5.71
C ALA A 160 -9.12 -10.15 -4.52
N GLY A 161 -8.78 -9.02 -3.91
CA GLY A 161 -9.56 -8.44 -2.81
C GLY A 161 -10.94 -7.97 -3.23
N LEU A 162 -11.09 -7.29 -4.37
CA LEU A 162 -12.39 -6.87 -4.90
C LEU A 162 -13.30 -8.07 -5.24
N ARG A 163 -12.72 -9.15 -5.76
CA ARG A 163 -13.47 -10.39 -6.00
C ARG A 163 -13.95 -11.03 -4.70
N ALA A 164 -13.10 -11.06 -3.68
CA ALA A 164 -13.44 -11.61 -2.36
C ALA A 164 -14.48 -10.78 -1.60
N ALA A 165 -14.56 -9.48 -1.89
CA ALA A 165 -15.54 -8.59 -1.26
C ALA A 165 -16.97 -8.74 -1.81
N ARG A 166 -17.18 -9.39 -2.96
CA ARG A 166 -18.50 -9.57 -3.60
C ARG A 166 -19.55 -10.27 -2.72
N PRO A 167 -19.25 -11.40 -2.05
CA PRO A 167 -20.22 -12.13 -1.23
C PRO A 167 -20.69 -11.38 0.02
N LEU A 168 -19.94 -10.35 0.42
CA LEU A 168 -20.20 -9.57 1.63
C LEU A 168 -21.02 -8.29 1.35
N ALA A 169 -21.37 -8.05 0.09
CA ALA A 169 -22.12 -6.85 -0.33
C ALA A 169 -23.65 -7.09 -0.39
N THR A 170 -24.10 -8.34 -0.22
CA THR A 170 -25.52 -8.74 -0.14
C THR A 170 -25.97 -8.87 1.30
#